data_e32dbeeb1c61e971e8928d9ed071748c
#
_entry.id   e32dbeeb1c61e971e8928d9ed071748c
#
_cell.length_a   1.000
_cell.length_b   1.000
_cell.length_c   1.000
_cell.angle_alpha   90.00
_cell.angle_beta   90.00
_cell.angle_gamma   90.00
#
_symmetry.space_group_name_H-M   'P 1'
#
loop_
_entity.id
_entity.type
_entity.pdbx_description
1 polymer ?
#
loop_
_entity_poly.entity_id
_entity_poly.type
_entity_poly.pdbx_seq_one_letter_code
_entity_poly.pdbx_strand_id
1 'polypeptide(L)'
;YENAANPPHVNAMPTVCAACHSQSAWAPATFAHSWPIAGAHTKLACQTCHTGTPPKYQGTPTECVGCHQQDYDTSVYPGHNTFPTACATCHSQDAWKPAAFNHKWPILGAHTKVACQSCHTGNPPKYLGTPTLCVGCHQKDYDSSPHPGHNTYPTTCESCHSQLAWKPASNVAHPF
;
A
#
# COMPACT_ATOMS: atom_id res chain seq x y z
N TYR A 1 -35.46 -0.77 -25.37
CA TYR A 1 -34.08 -1.21 -25.05
C TYR A 1 -33.08 -0.13 -25.46
N GLU A 2 -33.01 0.25 -26.71
CA GLU A 2 -32.00 1.20 -27.26
C GLU A 2 -32.19 2.65 -26.77
N ASN A 3 -33.39 3.01 -26.27
CA ASN A 3 -33.70 4.34 -25.76
C ASN A 3 -33.49 4.49 -24.25
N ALA A 4 -32.94 3.48 -23.56
CA ALA A 4 -32.60 3.60 -22.14
C ALA A 4 -31.49 4.64 -21.95
N ALA A 5 -31.74 5.59 -21.07
CA ALA A 5 -30.85 6.74 -20.90
C ALA A 5 -29.78 6.56 -19.82
N ASN A 6 -30.01 5.65 -18.86
CA ASN A 6 -29.06 5.55 -17.74
C ASN A 6 -29.05 4.15 -17.09
N PRO A 7 -28.02 3.34 -17.32
CA PRO A 7 -27.02 3.52 -18.36
C PRO A 7 -27.61 3.28 -19.75
N PRO A 8 -27.05 3.89 -20.80
CA PRO A 8 -27.52 3.65 -22.16
C PRO A 8 -27.34 2.18 -22.54
N HIS A 9 -28.42 1.52 -22.95
CA HIS A 9 -28.36 0.16 -23.46
C HIS A 9 -27.85 0.17 -24.89
N VAL A 10 -26.55 0.02 -25.04
CA VAL A 10 -25.87 -0.03 -26.34
C VAL A 10 -25.40 -1.44 -26.64
N ASN A 11 -24.98 -1.68 -27.86
CA ASN A 11 -24.67 -3.00 -28.44
C ASN A 11 -23.73 -3.91 -27.60
N ALA A 12 -23.03 -3.37 -26.62
CA ALA A 12 -22.13 -4.13 -25.74
C ALA A 12 -22.81 -4.70 -24.46
N MET A 13 -24.09 -4.33 -24.20
CA MET A 13 -24.81 -4.88 -23.05
C MET A 13 -25.49 -6.21 -23.40
N PRO A 14 -25.55 -7.15 -22.44
CA PRO A 14 -26.32 -8.38 -22.62
C PRO A 14 -27.78 -8.09 -22.90
N THR A 15 -28.38 -8.80 -23.84
CA THR A 15 -29.82 -8.73 -24.13
C THR A 15 -30.69 -9.54 -23.15
N VAL A 16 -30.06 -10.23 -22.20
CA VAL A 16 -30.76 -10.96 -21.15
C VAL A 16 -31.13 -9.97 -20.06
N CYS A 17 -32.32 -9.40 -20.16
CA CYS A 17 -32.80 -8.35 -19.25
C CYS A 17 -32.78 -8.76 -17.77
N ALA A 18 -33.07 -10.04 -17.48
CA ALA A 18 -33.08 -10.60 -16.13
C ALA A 18 -31.64 -10.64 -15.47
N ALA A 19 -30.58 -10.41 -16.23
CA ALA A 19 -29.23 -10.28 -15.63
C ALA A 19 -29.09 -9.00 -14.80
N CYS A 20 -29.92 -7.98 -15.06
CA CYS A 20 -29.84 -6.69 -14.39
C CYS A 20 -31.17 -6.21 -13.83
N HIS A 21 -32.28 -6.69 -14.38
CA HIS A 21 -33.65 -6.29 -13.99
C HIS A 21 -34.41 -7.46 -13.39
N SER A 22 -35.30 -7.18 -12.43
CA SER A 22 -36.23 -8.16 -11.91
C SER A 22 -37.67 -7.84 -12.37
N GLN A 23 -38.55 -8.83 -12.32
CA GLN A 23 -39.95 -8.63 -12.65
C GLN A 23 -40.70 -7.77 -11.60
N SER A 24 -40.21 -7.78 -10.37
CA SER A 24 -40.78 -7.02 -9.25
C SER A 24 -40.22 -5.60 -9.12
N ALA A 25 -39.04 -5.37 -9.64
CA ALA A 25 -38.40 -4.05 -9.60
C ALA A 25 -37.52 -3.87 -10.85
N TRP A 26 -38.11 -3.23 -11.88
CA TRP A 26 -37.37 -2.95 -13.11
C TRP A 26 -36.28 -1.90 -12.92
N ALA A 27 -36.51 -0.96 -12.04
CA ALA A 27 -35.51 0.05 -11.66
C ALA A 27 -35.46 0.18 -10.12
N PRO A 28 -34.24 0.35 -9.54
CA PRO A 28 -32.95 0.36 -10.21
C PRO A 28 -32.52 -1.01 -10.71
N ALA A 29 -31.79 -1.03 -11.84
CA ALA A 29 -31.15 -2.25 -12.30
C ALA A 29 -29.97 -2.59 -11.38
N THR A 30 -29.75 -3.87 -11.12
CA THR A 30 -28.62 -4.37 -10.34
C THR A 30 -27.73 -5.23 -11.24
N PHE A 31 -26.42 -5.01 -11.17
CA PHE A 31 -25.47 -5.79 -11.92
C PHE A 31 -24.35 -6.28 -11.00
N ALA A 32 -24.15 -7.59 -10.96
CA ALA A 32 -23.06 -8.19 -10.21
C ALA A 32 -21.77 -8.12 -11.05
N HIS A 33 -20.85 -7.23 -10.70
CA HIS A 33 -19.55 -7.16 -11.32
C HIS A 33 -18.68 -8.34 -10.90
N SER A 34 -17.97 -8.93 -11.84
CA SER A 34 -16.95 -9.95 -11.53
C SER A 34 -15.76 -9.35 -10.76
N TRP A 35 -15.46 -8.07 -10.99
CA TRP A 35 -14.53 -7.30 -10.16
C TRP A 35 -15.30 -6.62 -9.01
N PRO A 36 -14.91 -6.86 -7.74
CA PRO A 36 -15.65 -6.30 -6.61
C PRO A 36 -15.60 -4.77 -6.60
N ILE A 37 -16.77 -4.12 -6.66
CA ILE A 37 -16.88 -2.68 -6.47
C ILE A 37 -17.08 -2.45 -4.97
N ALA A 38 -16.09 -1.84 -4.33
CA ALA A 38 -16.10 -1.58 -2.88
C ALA A 38 -15.63 -0.16 -2.57
N GLY A 39 -15.83 0.28 -1.34
CA GLY A 39 -15.37 1.56 -0.82
C GLY A 39 -15.80 2.75 -1.65
N ALA A 40 -14.87 3.59 -2.03
CA ALA A 40 -15.13 4.80 -2.81
C ALA A 40 -15.72 4.52 -4.20
N HIS A 41 -15.45 3.34 -4.78
CA HIS A 41 -15.94 2.98 -6.11
C HIS A 41 -17.45 2.72 -6.14
N THR A 42 -18.09 2.39 -5.01
CA THR A 42 -19.53 2.14 -4.94
C THR A 42 -20.40 3.35 -5.28
N LYS A 43 -19.80 4.54 -5.23
CA LYS A 43 -20.51 5.82 -5.47
C LYS A 43 -20.30 6.36 -6.89
N LEU A 44 -19.55 5.65 -7.72
CA LEU A 44 -19.24 6.11 -9.08
C LEU A 44 -20.33 5.74 -10.07
N ALA A 45 -20.57 6.61 -11.05
CA ALA A 45 -21.45 6.31 -12.16
C ALA A 45 -20.78 5.28 -13.10
N CYS A 46 -21.59 4.49 -13.81
CA CYS A 46 -21.10 3.45 -14.72
C CYS A 46 -20.04 3.97 -15.72
N GLN A 47 -20.29 5.16 -16.29
CA GLN A 47 -19.42 5.78 -17.30
C GLN A 47 -18.06 6.27 -16.74
N THR A 48 -17.90 6.33 -15.40
CA THR A 48 -16.60 6.64 -14.81
C THR A 48 -15.58 5.55 -15.12
N CYS A 49 -16.02 4.30 -15.18
CA CYS A 49 -15.19 3.14 -15.49
C CYS A 49 -15.37 2.70 -16.95
N HIS A 50 -16.60 2.75 -17.44
CA HIS A 50 -16.96 2.32 -18.79
C HIS A 50 -16.98 3.52 -19.73
N THR A 51 -15.81 3.89 -20.22
CA THR A 51 -15.61 5.10 -21.04
C THR A 51 -15.92 4.88 -22.53
N GLY A 52 -16.00 5.99 -23.27
CA GLY A 52 -16.24 6.01 -24.71
C GLY A 52 -17.63 6.47 -25.09
N THR A 53 -17.86 6.66 -26.38
CA THR A 53 -19.16 7.04 -26.94
C THR A 53 -19.44 6.15 -28.15
N PRO A 54 -20.27 5.10 -28.01
CA PRO A 54 -20.97 4.65 -26.80
C PRO A 54 -20.01 4.04 -25.74
N PRO A 55 -20.44 3.97 -24.46
CA PRO A 55 -19.64 3.37 -23.38
C PRO A 55 -19.28 1.91 -23.66
N LYS A 56 -18.03 1.53 -23.36
CA LYS A 56 -17.55 0.15 -23.50
C LYS A 56 -17.64 -0.57 -22.17
N TYR A 57 -18.49 -1.59 -22.09
CA TYR A 57 -18.72 -2.37 -20.86
C TYR A 57 -17.79 -3.58 -20.72
N GLN A 58 -17.13 -3.99 -21.81
CA GLN A 58 -16.14 -5.08 -21.81
C GLN A 58 -14.74 -4.53 -21.94
N GLY A 59 -13.78 -5.22 -21.34
CA GLY A 59 -12.37 -4.84 -21.43
C GLY A 59 -11.97 -3.66 -20.51
N THR A 60 -12.81 -3.26 -19.56
CA THR A 60 -12.44 -2.29 -18.54
C THR A 60 -11.30 -2.86 -17.70
N PRO A 61 -10.20 -2.12 -17.50
CA PRO A 61 -9.10 -2.57 -16.65
C PRO A 61 -9.57 -2.89 -15.24
N THR A 62 -9.05 -3.97 -14.67
CA THR A 62 -9.31 -4.39 -13.29
C THR A 62 -8.15 -4.09 -12.34
N GLU A 63 -6.98 -3.84 -12.91
CA GLU A 63 -5.80 -3.42 -12.13
C GLU A 63 -5.90 -1.94 -11.77
N CYS A 64 -5.51 -1.58 -10.56
CA CYS A 64 -5.62 -0.21 -10.03
C CYS A 64 -4.96 0.82 -10.96
N VAL A 65 -3.75 0.53 -11.45
CA VAL A 65 -3.00 1.40 -12.35
C VAL A 65 -3.68 1.57 -13.72
N GLY A 66 -4.58 0.68 -14.12
CA GLY A 66 -5.35 0.82 -15.35
C GLY A 66 -6.22 2.09 -15.38
N CYS A 67 -6.58 2.61 -14.20
CA CYS A 67 -7.30 3.87 -14.05
C CYS A 67 -6.49 4.92 -13.26
N HIS A 68 -5.62 4.48 -12.34
CA HIS A 68 -4.86 5.33 -11.42
C HIS A 68 -3.37 5.47 -11.78
N GLN A 69 -3.00 5.27 -13.06
CA GLN A 69 -1.61 5.39 -13.50
C GLN A 69 -1.02 6.76 -13.19
N GLN A 70 -1.77 7.82 -13.47
CA GLN A 70 -1.32 9.18 -13.20
C GLN A 70 -1.11 9.42 -11.69
N ASP A 71 -2.03 8.96 -10.85
CA ASP A 71 -1.90 9.09 -9.39
C ASP A 71 -0.67 8.34 -8.88
N TYR A 72 -0.38 7.17 -9.45
CA TYR A 72 0.79 6.38 -9.13
C TYR A 72 2.09 7.10 -9.54
N ASP A 73 2.17 7.63 -10.76
CA ASP A 73 3.37 8.27 -11.31
C ASP A 73 3.66 9.62 -10.66
N THR A 74 2.61 10.39 -10.32
CA THR A 74 2.72 11.75 -9.77
C THR A 74 2.54 11.82 -8.26
N SER A 75 2.56 10.68 -7.58
CA SER A 75 2.46 10.65 -6.11
C SER A 75 3.49 11.58 -5.48
N VAL A 76 3.02 12.42 -4.56
CA VAL A 76 3.89 13.33 -3.78
C VAL A 76 4.85 12.57 -2.85
N TYR A 77 4.64 11.26 -2.68
CA TYR A 77 5.52 10.42 -1.89
C TYR A 77 6.76 10.05 -2.72
N PRO A 78 7.96 10.47 -2.32
CA PRO A 78 9.16 10.22 -3.12
C PRO A 78 9.38 8.71 -3.37
N GLY A 79 9.59 8.35 -4.62
CA GLY A 79 9.84 6.96 -5.03
C GLY A 79 8.63 6.05 -5.03
N HIS A 80 7.41 6.57 -4.87
CA HIS A 80 6.19 5.74 -4.91
C HIS A 80 6.06 4.96 -6.23
N ASN A 81 6.41 5.58 -7.34
CA ASN A 81 6.42 4.97 -8.67
C ASN A 81 7.50 3.88 -8.88
N THR A 82 8.32 3.60 -7.87
CA THR A 82 9.27 2.47 -7.87
C THR A 82 8.71 1.23 -7.15
N PHE A 83 7.57 1.34 -6.48
CA PHE A 83 6.92 0.19 -5.85
C PHE A 83 6.26 -0.73 -6.89
N PRO A 84 6.05 -2.00 -6.56
CA PRO A 84 5.22 -2.86 -7.38
C PRO A 84 3.79 -2.34 -7.49
N THR A 85 3.15 -2.54 -8.65
CA THR A 85 1.77 -2.12 -8.91
C THR A 85 0.71 -2.98 -8.20
N ALA A 86 1.11 -3.88 -7.32
CA ALA A 86 0.22 -4.63 -6.43
C ALA A 86 -0.30 -3.71 -5.30
N CYS A 87 -1.05 -2.69 -5.64
CA CYS A 87 -1.49 -1.59 -4.76
C CYS A 87 -2.21 -2.08 -3.49
N ALA A 88 -2.96 -3.19 -3.58
CA ALA A 88 -3.70 -3.77 -2.48
C ALA A 88 -2.82 -4.29 -1.32
N THR A 89 -1.50 -4.39 -1.51
CA THR A 89 -0.58 -4.73 -0.42
C THR A 89 -0.41 -3.60 0.59
N CYS A 90 -0.73 -2.37 0.19
CA CYS A 90 -0.56 -1.18 1.02
C CYS A 90 -1.84 -0.35 1.15
N HIS A 91 -2.74 -0.44 0.17
CA HIS A 91 -3.96 0.36 0.09
C HIS A 91 -5.21 -0.53 0.08
N SER A 92 -6.34 0.04 0.48
CA SER A 92 -7.66 -0.59 0.32
C SER A 92 -8.60 0.31 -0.46
N GLN A 93 -9.68 -0.25 -1.00
CA GLN A 93 -10.73 0.52 -1.67
C GLN A 93 -11.54 1.38 -0.68
N ASP A 94 -11.57 1.01 0.60
CA ASP A 94 -12.30 1.74 1.65
C ASP A 94 -11.51 2.93 2.19
N ALA A 95 -10.18 2.77 2.32
CA ALA A 95 -9.30 3.81 2.82
C ALA A 95 -7.98 3.81 2.03
N TRP A 96 -7.89 4.67 1.03
CA TRP A 96 -6.67 4.83 0.24
C TRP A 96 -5.52 5.41 1.05
N LYS A 97 -5.83 6.29 1.99
CA LYS A 97 -4.86 6.92 2.91
C LYS A 97 -5.38 6.83 4.36
N PRO A 98 -4.49 6.53 5.32
CA PRO A 98 -3.07 6.20 5.13
C PRO A 98 -2.86 4.81 4.54
N ALA A 99 -1.76 4.62 3.79
CA ALA A 99 -1.35 3.29 3.36
C ALA A 99 -0.91 2.47 4.58
N ALA A 100 -1.30 1.19 4.64
CA ALA A 100 -0.86 0.26 5.66
C ALA A 100 0.25 -0.64 5.09
N PHE A 101 1.41 -0.66 5.74
CA PHE A 101 2.52 -1.51 5.32
C PHE A 101 3.09 -2.27 6.53
N ASN A 102 3.09 -3.60 6.43
CA ASN A 102 3.69 -4.46 7.45
C ASN A 102 5.16 -4.73 7.10
N HIS A 103 6.07 -4.12 7.83
CA HIS A 103 7.48 -4.42 7.73
C HIS A 103 7.77 -5.83 8.23
N LYS A 104 8.54 -6.60 7.46
CA LYS A 104 9.05 -7.91 7.93
C LYS A 104 9.98 -7.75 9.14
N TRP A 105 10.73 -6.65 9.19
CA TRP A 105 11.50 -6.26 10.35
C TRP A 105 10.62 -5.43 11.29
N PRO A 106 10.44 -5.83 12.55
CA PRO A 106 9.56 -5.11 13.47
C PRO A 106 10.06 -3.69 13.74
N ILE A 107 9.23 -2.69 13.46
CA ILE A 107 9.51 -1.30 13.81
C ILE A 107 8.94 -1.04 15.20
N LEU A 108 9.83 -0.89 16.19
CA LEU A 108 9.45 -0.74 17.60
C LEU A 108 10.14 0.48 18.23
N GLY A 109 9.63 0.93 19.37
CA GLY A 109 10.25 1.96 20.20
C GLY A 109 10.49 3.26 19.43
N ALA A 110 11.72 3.76 19.46
CA ALA A 110 12.09 5.00 18.80
C ALA A 110 11.92 4.96 17.26
N HIS A 111 12.05 3.78 16.67
CA HIS A 111 11.91 3.62 15.20
C HIS A 111 10.48 3.87 14.70
N THR A 112 9.46 3.77 15.54
CA THR A 112 8.06 4.08 15.15
C THR A 112 7.84 5.55 14.83
N LYS A 113 8.75 6.43 15.22
CA LYS A 113 8.65 7.88 15.07
C LYS A 113 9.53 8.45 13.97
N VAL A 114 10.33 7.62 13.29
CA VAL A 114 11.22 8.08 12.23
C VAL A 114 10.51 8.08 10.87
N ALA A 115 10.89 9.02 10.00
CA ALA A 115 10.37 9.06 8.65
C ALA A 115 10.92 7.86 7.82
N CYS A 116 10.15 7.43 6.82
CA CYS A 116 10.53 6.29 5.97
C CYS A 116 11.93 6.47 5.35
N GLN A 117 12.26 7.70 4.91
CA GLN A 117 13.56 8.02 4.30
C GLN A 117 14.74 7.97 5.29
N SER A 118 14.50 7.91 6.59
CA SER A 118 15.57 7.70 7.57
C SER A 118 16.20 6.31 7.45
N CYS A 119 15.42 5.34 6.99
CA CYS A 119 15.87 3.98 6.75
C CYS A 119 16.03 3.68 5.26
N HIS A 120 15.12 4.20 4.44
CA HIS A 120 15.09 4.01 2.99
C HIS A 120 15.75 5.20 2.29
N THR A 121 17.07 5.15 2.20
CA THR A 121 17.89 6.27 1.69
C THR A 121 18.01 6.25 0.17
N GLY A 122 18.48 7.38 -0.39
CA GLY A 122 18.69 7.59 -1.82
C GLY A 122 17.69 8.58 -2.42
N ASN A 123 17.89 8.89 -3.70
CA ASN A 123 16.98 9.75 -4.45
C ASN A 123 16.80 9.18 -5.87
N PRO A 124 15.69 8.48 -6.17
CA PRO A 124 14.59 8.18 -5.25
C PRO A 124 14.97 7.21 -4.11
N PRO A 125 14.21 7.18 -3.00
CA PRO A 125 14.46 6.27 -1.89
C PRO A 125 14.41 4.80 -2.31
N LYS A 126 15.34 3.99 -1.78
CA LYS A 126 15.38 2.55 -2.04
C LYS A 126 14.67 1.80 -0.91
N TYR A 127 13.57 1.15 -1.22
CA TYR A 127 12.75 0.42 -0.25
C TYR A 127 13.15 -1.05 -0.10
N LEU A 128 13.87 -1.60 -1.07
CA LEU A 128 14.40 -2.96 -1.00
C LEU A 128 15.87 -2.94 -0.61
N GLY A 129 16.30 -3.94 0.14
CA GLY A 129 17.70 -4.09 0.55
C GLY A 129 18.13 -3.19 1.70
N THR A 130 17.20 -2.57 2.43
CA THR A 130 17.51 -1.84 3.66
C THR A 130 18.12 -2.79 4.69
N PRO A 131 19.26 -2.43 5.31
CA PRO A 131 19.86 -3.26 6.36
C PRO A 131 18.90 -3.48 7.52
N THR A 132 18.87 -4.70 8.04
CA THR A 132 18.05 -5.07 9.21
C THR A 132 18.88 -5.28 10.48
N LEU A 133 20.20 -5.34 10.35
CA LEU A 133 21.11 -5.38 11.49
C LEU A 133 21.31 -3.96 12.04
N CYS A 134 21.36 -3.83 13.35
CA CYS A 134 21.51 -2.54 14.03
C CYS A 134 22.71 -1.72 13.53
N VAL A 135 23.85 -2.36 13.38
CA VAL A 135 25.08 -1.74 12.86
C VAL A 135 24.96 -1.26 11.41
N GLY A 136 24.02 -1.79 10.64
CA GLY A 136 23.78 -1.32 9.27
C GLY A 136 23.37 0.15 9.18
N CYS A 137 22.81 0.69 10.27
CA CYS A 137 22.46 2.10 10.42
C CYS A 137 23.23 2.78 11.57
N HIS A 138 23.59 2.02 12.61
CA HIS A 138 24.21 2.52 13.85
C HIS A 138 25.71 2.20 13.98
N GLN A 139 26.40 1.96 12.87
CA GLN A 139 27.84 1.64 12.90
C GLN A 139 28.64 2.74 13.61
N LYS A 140 28.37 4.01 13.29
CA LYS A 140 29.05 5.14 13.91
C LYS A 140 28.82 5.20 15.41
N ASP A 141 27.60 4.94 15.86
CA ASP A 141 27.25 4.94 17.29
C ASP A 141 27.97 3.79 18.03
N TYR A 142 28.08 2.64 17.36
CA TYR A 142 28.82 1.49 17.88
C TYR A 142 30.31 1.79 18.02
N ASP A 143 30.94 2.34 16.97
CA ASP A 143 32.39 2.64 16.93
C ASP A 143 32.79 3.77 17.88
N SER A 144 31.91 4.77 18.03
CA SER A 144 32.15 5.98 18.84
C SER A 144 31.55 5.95 20.25
N SER A 145 31.08 4.79 20.69
CA SER A 145 30.51 4.66 22.02
C SER A 145 31.50 5.13 23.10
N PRO A 146 31.05 5.97 24.06
CA PRO A 146 31.90 6.42 25.15
C PRO A 146 32.25 5.31 26.14
N HIS A 147 31.62 4.14 26.02
CA HIS A 147 31.91 3.00 26.87
C HIS A 147 33.22 2.31 26.41
N PRO A 148 34.24 2.23 27.23
CA PRO A 148 35.52 1.63 26.85
C PRO A 148 35.33 0.19 26.33
N GLY A 149 35.87 -0.10 25.15
CA GLY A 149 35.82 -1.42 24.54
C GLY A 149 34.51 -1.84 23.96
N HIS A 150 33.51 -0.95 23.90
CA HIS A 150 32.17 -1.28 23.34
C HIS A 150 32.28 -1.82 21.90
N ASN A 151 33.16 -1.28 21.10
CA ASN A 151 33.42 -1.71 19.72
C ASN A 151 34.14 -3.07 19.59
N THR A 152 34.48 -3.71 20.70
CA THR A 152 35.00 -5.08 20.73
C THR A 152 33.93 -6.14 21.00
N TYR A 153 32.71 -5.72 21.38
CA TYR A 153 31.62 -6.63 21.61
C TYR A 153 31.02 -7.14 20.30
N PRO A 154 30.36 -8.29 20.30
CA PRO A 154 29.65 -8.75 19.12
C PRO A 154 28.56 -7.76 18.66
N THR A 155 28.32 -7.69 17.34
CA THR A 155 27.29 -6.83 16.74
C THR A 155 25.85 -7.36 16.91
N THR A 156 25.67 -8.39 17.75
CA THR A 156 24.36 -8.88 18.21
C THR A 156 23.80 -7.97 19.29
N CYS A 157 23.50 -6.74 18.91
CA CYS A 157 23.12 -5.65 19.83
C CYS A 157 21.93 -6.00 20.74
N GLU A 158 21.04 -6.84 20.24
CA GLU A 158 19.82 -7.30 20.96
C GLU A 158 20.16 -8.12 22.21
N SER A 159 21.39 -8.64 22.32
CA SER A 159 21.85 -9.35 23.53
C SER A 159 21.92 -8.42 24.75
N CYS A 160 22.09 -7.13 24.53
CA CYS A 160 22.25 -6.13 25.59
C CYS A 160 21.24 -4.97 25.49
N HIS A 161 20.75 -4.68 24.31
CA HIS A 161 19.88 -3.55 24.02
C HIS A 161 18.54 -3.99 23.46
N SER A 162 17.52 -3.16 23.59
CA SER A 162 16.25 -3.37 22.91
C SER A 162 15.83 -2.14 22.11
N GLN A 163 14.96 -2.31 21.11
CA GLN A 163 14.39 -1.19 20.37
C GLN A 163 13.48 -0.30 21.23
N LEU A 164 12.95 -0.84 22.35
CA LEU A 164 12.06 -0.10 23.25
C LEU A 164 12.84 0.78 24.22
N ALA A 165 14.02 0.32 24.67
CA ALA A 165 14.88 1.03 25.59
C ALA A 165 16.34 0.73 25.27
N TRP A 166 16.99 1.65 24.53
CA TRP A 166 18.40 1.50 24.17
C TRP A 166 19.33 1.68 25.36
N LYS A 167 18.98 2.53 26.29
CA LYS A 167 19.72 2.79 27.54
C LYS A 167 18.77 2.76 28.73
N PRO A 168 19.19 2.14 29.88
CA PRO A 168 20.40 1.37 30.05
C PRO A 168 20.37 0.03 29.29
N ALA A 169 21.53 -0.57 29.01
CA ALA A 169 21.59 -1.94 28.52
C ALA A 169 21.00 -2.88 29.57
N SER A 170 20.00 -3.66 29.19
CA SER A 170 19.14 -4.36 30.16
C SER A 170 19.51 -5.83 30.37
N ASN A 171 20.36 -6.40 29.52
CA ASN A 171 20.68 -7.83 29.55
C ASN A 171 22.15 -8.14 29.84
N VAL A 172 22.85 -7.25 30.54
CA VAL A 172 24.24 -7.50 30.89
C VAL A 172 24.28 -8.36 32.16
N ALA A 173 24.25 -9.68 31.99
CA ALA A 173 24.68 -10.57 33.04
C ALA A 173 26.20 -10.45 33.17
N HIS A 174 26.67 -9.67 34.12
CA HIS A 174 28.08 -9.70 34.51
C HIS A 174 28.30 -10.95 35.35
N PRO A 175 29.03 -11.95 34.85
CA PRO A 175 29.51 -13.01 35.75
C PRO A 175 30.56 -12.37 36.64
N PHE A 176 30.22 -12.17 37.87
CA PHE A 176 31.21 -11.86 38.91
C PHE A 176 31.90 -13.15 39.34
#